data_488a0103839f77cfa067e05cadba5766
#
_entry.id   488a0103839f77cfa067e05cadba5766
#
_cell.length_a   1.000
_cell.length_b   1.000
_cell.length_c   1.000
_cell.angle_alpha   90.00
_cell.angle_beta   90.00
_cell.angle_gamma   90.00
#
_symmetry.space_group_name_H-M   'P 1'
#
loop_
_entity.id
_entity.type
_entity.pdbx_description
1 polymer ?
#
loop_
_entity_poly.entity_id
_entity_poly.type
_entity_poly.pdbx_seq_one_letter_code
_entity_poly.pdbx_strand_id
1 'polypeptide(L)'
;MAALPYQELLLFTPLHPEAEHPYGVSLLRGLPFMADILMKIYNTVVVNWDRCGNMRFAVTCRDGDGNAAERGQLLASEWSRAMQDTRSGSVRDFVAVGDVDIKVIGGDAPILDSQVPVRQVLEQIVAKTSIPPFMLGLNWNSTERMSAQQADMLTTEITAIRRTLTPVMEQICRMWLRMQGETAAFRVDWEDINLQDEVEEAKAELYREQARKLRIENDAAEGTK
;
A
#
# COMPACT_ATOMS: atom_id res chain seq x y z
N MET A 1 10.22 -33.71 -17.98
CA MET A 1 10.85 -32.43 -18.33
C MET A 1 11.59 -32.65 -19.64
N ALA A 2 11.20 -31.96 -20.71
CA ALA A 2 11.96 -32.00 -21.96
C ALA A 2 13.19 -31.11 -21.79
N ALA A 3 14.39 -31.64 -22.01
CA ALA A 3 15.60 -30.83 -22.01
C ALA A 3 15.53 -29.88 -23.22
N LEU A 4 15.61 -28.58 -22.99
CA LEU A 4 15.75 -27.61 -24.08
C LEU A 4 17.14 -27.81 -24.72
N PRO A 5 17.22 -28.02 -26.05
CA PRO A 5 18.47 -28.35 -26.71
C PRO A 5 19.51 -27.22 -26.72
N TYR A 6 19.11 -26.01 -26.37
CA TYR A 6 20.00 -24.84 -26.35
C TYR A 6 19.87 -24.07 -25.03
N GLN A 7 20.91 -24.13 -24.19
CA GLN A 7 20.98 -23.32 -22.97
C GLN A 7 20.94 -21.81 -23.22
N GLU A 8 21.27 -21.39 -24.44
CA GLU A 8 21.24 -19.99 -24.89
C GLU A 8 19.82 -19.39 -24.92
N LEU A 9 18.77 -20.25 -24.95
CA LEU A 9 17.38 -19.83 -24.92
C LEU A 9 16.82 -19.67 -23.50
N LEU A 10 17.56 -20.06 -22.49
CA LEU A 10 17.13 -19.97 -21.12
C LEU A 10 17.43 -18.57 -20.57
N LEU A 11 16.39 -17.75 -20.44
CA LEU A 11 16.48 -16.46 -19.77
C LEU A 11 16.33 -16.67 -18.27
N PHE A 12 17.33 -16.29 -17.51
CA PHE A 12 17.39 -16.52 -16.07
C PHE A 12 17.75 -15.25 -15.30
N THR A 13 16.85 -14.82 -14.44
CA THR A 13 17.01 -13.64 -13.56
C THR A 13 16.84 -14.05 -12.10
N PRO A 14 17.89 -14.59 -11.44
CA PRO A 14 17.78 -14.93 -10.03
C PRO A 14 17.77 -13.66 -9.19
N LEU A 15 16.60 -13.27 -8.72
CA LEU A 15 16.46 -12.19 -7.75
C LEU A 15 16.46 -12.82 -6.36
N HIS A 16 17.42 -12.41 -5.49
CA HIS A 16 17.58 -12.95 -4.14
C HIS A 16 17.53 -14.49 -4.09
N PRO A 17 18.47 -15.21 -4.78
CA PRO A 17 18.46 -16.67 -4.77
C PRO A 17 18.74 -17.19 -3.35
N GLU A 18 17.94 -18.17 -2.92
CA GLU A 18 18.11 -18.90 -1.66
C GLU A 18 18.59 -20.33 -1.99
N ALA A 19 19.23 -21.00 -1.01
CA ALA A 19 19.74 -22.35 -1.21
C ALA A 19 18.65 -23.36 -1.67
N GLU A 20 17.42 -23.20 -1.14
CA GLU A 20 16.26 -24.01 -1.52
C GLU A 20 15.52 -23.49 -2.76
N HIS A 21 15.77 -22.23 -3.14
CA HIS A 21 15.13 -21.54 -4.27
C HIS A 21 16.18 -20.88 -5.18
N PRO A 22 16.98 -21.65 -5.91
CA PRO A 22 18.08 -21.13 -6.74
C PRO A 22 17.58 -20.25 -7.91
N TYR A 23 16.31 -20.39 -8.28
CA TYR A 23 15.67 -19.57 -9.33
C TYR A 23 15.26 -18.17 -8.87
N GLY A 24 15.58 -17.84 -7.62
CA GLY A 24 15.23 -16.56 -7.02
C GLY A 24 13.87 -16.57 -6.30
N VAL A 25 13.66 -15.52 -5.53
CA VAL A 25 12.48 -15.33 -4.72
C VAL A 25 11.79 -14.04 -5.15
N SER A 26 10.47 -14.06 -5.27
CA SER A 26 9.69 -12.89 -5.63
C SER A 26 9.87 -11.77 -4.60
N LEU A 27 10.06 -10.53 -5.08
CA LEU A 27 10.05 -9.32 -4.24
C LEU A 27 8.74 -9.19 -3.45
N LEU A 28 7.65 -9.71 -4.00
CA LEU A 28 6.32 -9.64 -3.42
C LEU A 28 6.04 -10.78 -2.41
N ARG A 29 7.05 -11.67 -2.16
CA ARG A 29 6.89 -12.75 -1.17
C ARG A 29 6.59 -12.17 0.21
N GLY A 30 5.49 -12.61 0.81
CA GLY A 30 5.00 -12.13 2.11
C GLY A 30 3.97 -11.00 2.02
N LEU A 31 3.87 -10.26 0.92
CA LEU A 31 2.82 -9.25 0.74
C LEU A 31 1.39 -9.83 0.79
N PRO A 32 1.10 -11.03 0.22
CA PRO A 32 -0.24 -11.62 0.33
C PRO A 32 -0.72 -11.74 1.77
N PHE A 33 0.16 -12.16 2.68
CA PHE A 33 -0.19 -12.25 4.11
C PHE A 33 -0.53 -10.87 4.72
N MET A 34 0.25 -9.84 4.40
CA MET A 34 0.00 -8.48 4.87
C MET A 34 -1.28 -7.89 4.26
N ALA A 35 -1.53 -8.15 2.98
CA ALA A 35 -2.75 -7.75 2.29
C ALA A 35 -3.99 -8.41 2.92
N ASP A 36 -3.93 -9.69 3.25
CA ASP A 36 -5.02 -10.39 3.92
C ASP A 36 -5.34 -9.81 5.31
N ILE A 37 -4.31 -9.45 6.09
CA ILE A 37 -4.50 -8.77 7.37
C ILE A 37 -5.19 -7.42 7.16
N LEU A 38 -4.71 -6.62 6.21
CA LEU A 38 -5.26 -5.31 5.91
C LEU A 38 -6.73 -5.40 5.48
N MET A 39 -7.07 -6.34 4.60
CA MET A 39 -8.43 -6.59 4.16
C MET A 39 -9.35 -7.02 5.32
N LYS A 40 -8.86 -7.85 6.24
CA LYS A 40 -9.60 -8.22 7.45
C LYS A 40 -9.86 -7.02 8.34
N ILE A 41 -8.88 -6.14 8.52
CA ILE A 41 -9.05 -4.90 9.30
C ILE A 41 -10.13 -4.03 8.65
N TYR A 42 -10.06 -3.78 7.34
CA TYR A 42 -11.06 -2.98 6.63
C TYR A 42 -12.45 -3.60 6.71
N ASN A 43 -12.60 -4.91 6.52
CA ASN A 43 -13.88 -5.59 6.69
C ASN A 43 -14.43 -5.44 8.12
N THR A 44 -13.55 -5.51 9.11
CA THR A 44 -13.95 -5.31 10.51
C THR A 44 -14.42 -3.88 10.75
N VAL A 45 -13.72 -2.89 10.17
CA VAL A 45 -14.12 -1.47 10.24
C VAL A 45 -15.49 -1.28 9.61
N VAL A 46 -15.74 -1.81 8.40
CA VAL A 46 -17.04 -1.73 7.73
C VAL A 46 -18.15 -2.34 8.60
N VAL A 47 -17.94 -3.56 9.11
CA VAL A 47 -18.92 -4.22 9.99
C VAL A 47 -19.15 -3.43 11.28
N ASN A 48 -18.11 -2.82 11.84
CA ASN A 48 -18.22 -1.98 13.02
C ASN A 48 -19.04 -0.73 12.72
N TRP A 49 -18.79 -0.07 11.60
CA TRP A 49 -19.56 1.09 11.15
C TRP A 49 -21.02 0.76 10.90
N ASP A 50 -21.31 -0.37 10.27
CA ASP A 50 -22.67 -0.84 10.07
C ASP A 50 -23.39 -1.10 11.40
N ARG A 51 -22.67 -1.60 12.39
CA ARG A 51 -23.22 -1.85 13.73
C ARG A 51 -23.43 -0.56 14.53
N CYS A 52 -22.49 0.37 14.47
CA CYS A 52 -22.56 1.63 15.20
C CYS A 52 -23.46 2.65 14.49
N GLY A 53 -23.48 2.66 13.15
CA GLY A 53 -24.29 3.58 12.35
C GLY A 53 -25.77 3.19 12.29
N ASN A 54 -26.08 1.90 12.39
CA ASN A 54 -27.44 1.41 12.43
C ASN A 54 -27.86 1.18 13.89
N MET A 55 -28.44 2.22 14.50
CA MET A 55 -29.02 2.10 15.84
C MET A 55 -30.03 0.95 15.87
N ARG A 56 -29.82 0.01 16.77
CA ARG A 56 -30.75 -1.09 17.03
C ARG A 56 -31.51 -0.79 18.31
N PHE A 57 -32.77 -1.10 18.31
CA PHE A 57 -33.62 -0.88 19.46
C PHE A 57 -34.08 -2.22 20.01
N ALA A 58 -33.88 -2.44 21.31
CA ALA A 58 -34.53 -3.51 22.03
C ALA A 58 -35.80 -2.95 22.68
N VAL A 59 -36.95 -3.40 22.21
CA VAL A 59 -38.21 -3.01 22.75
C VAL A 59 -38.72 -4.15 23.65
N THR A 60 -38.83 -3.88 24.95
CA THR A 60 -39.28 -4.85 25.93
C THR A 60 -40.64 -4.42 26.46
N CYS A 61 -41.66 -5.24 26.26
CA CYS A 61 -42.97 -5.06 26.86
C CYS A 61 -43.08 -5.89 28.14
N ARG A 62 -43.40 -5.25 29.25
CA ARG A 62 -43.75 -5.94 30.49
C ARG A 62 -45.24 -5.95 30.62
N ASP A 63 -45.84 -7.12 30.60
CA ASP A 63 -47.27 -7.29 30.67
C ASP A 63 -47.67 -8.18 31.86
N GLY A 64 -48.65 -7.72 32.65
CA GLY A 64 -49.22 -8.48 33.74
C GLY A 64 -50.42 -9.35 33.36
N ASP A 65 -50.98 -9.20 32.14
CA ASP A 65 -52.30 -9.70 31.79
C ASP A 65 -52.38 -10.83 30.75
N GLY A 66 -51.34 -11.55 30.49
CA GLY A 66 -51.37 -12.77 29.67
C GLY A 66 -51.41 -12.60 28.14
N ASN A 67 -51.54 -11.40 27.60
CA ASN A 67 -51.59 -11.10 26.15
C ASN A 67 -50.26 -10.53 25.58
N ALA A 68 -49.16 -10.79 26.24
CA ALA A 68 -47.86 -10.27 25.91
C ALA A 68 -47.42 -10.62 24.47
N ALA A 69 -47.79 -11.80 23.97
CA ALA A 69 -47.40 -12.24 22.62
C ALA A 69 -48.09 -11.46 21.50
N GLU A 70 -49.39 -11.20 21.62
CA GLU A 70 -50.14 -10.44 20.61
C GLU A 70 -49.71 -8.97 20.58
N ARG A 71 -49.52 -8.36 21.73
CA ARG A 71 -49.03 -6.99 21.85
C ARG A 71 -47.61 -6.87 21.32
N GLY A 72 -46.75 -7.84 21.58
CA GLY A 72 -45.39 -7.90 21.04
C GLY A 72 -45.37 -7.94 19.51
N GLN A 73 -46.28 -8.71 18.88
CA GLN A 73 -46.39 -8.77 17.42
C GLN A 73 -46.92 -7.45 16.82
N LEU A 74 -47.91 -6.82 17.44
CA LEU A 74 -48.42 -5.52 17.02
C LEU A 74 -47.31 -4.45 17.10
N LEU A 75 -46.58 -4.40 18.22
CA LEU A 75 -45.48 -3.47 18.41
C LEU A 75 -44.38 -3.71 17.37
N ALA A 76 -44.02 -4.94 17.10
CA ALA A 76 -43.02 -5.30 16.09
C ALA A 76 -43.45 -4.88 14.68
N SER A 77 -44.73 -5.02 14.35
CA SER A 77 -45.25 -4.61 13.04
C SER A 77 -45.23 -3.10 12.86
N GLU A 78 -45.69 -2.34 13.86
CA GLU A 78 -45.68 -0.88 13.82
C GLU A 78 -44.24 -0.32 13.84
N TRP A 79 -43.35 -0.93 14.63
CA TRP A 79 -41.94 -0.59 14.61
C TRP A 79 -41.31 -0.81 13.25
N SER A 80 -41.56 -1.96 12.61
CA SER A 80 -41.06 -2.28 11.28
C SER A 80 -41.55 -1.28 10.23
N ARG A 81 -42.80 -0.83 10.30
CA ARG A 81 -43.34 0.21 9.41
C ARG A 81 -42.64 1.55 9.63
N ALA A 82 -42.51 1.99 10.88
CA ALA A 82 -41.81 3.24 11.20
C ALA A 82 -40.35 3.24 10.71
N MET A 83 -39.63 2.12 10.84
CA MET A 83 -38.26 1.97 10.35
C MET A 83 -38.16 1.95 8.81
N GLN A 84 -39.17 1.37 8.11
CA GLN A 84 -39.23 1.40 6.64
C GLN A 84 -39.48 2.81 6.12
N ASP A 85 -40.38 3.56 6.78
CA ASP A 85 -40.66 4.96 6.43
C ASP A 85 -39.43 5.85 6.65
N THR A 86 -38.65 5.62 7.69
CA THR A 86 -37.38 6.35 7.96
C THR A 86 -36.33 6.10 6.86
N ARG A 87 -36.26 4.89 6.29
CA ARG A 87 -35.38 4.59 5.14
C ARG A 87 -35.82 5.32 3.87
N SER A 88 -37.07 5.66 3.73
CA SER A 88 -37.61 6.44 2.61
C SER A 88 -37.49 7.97 2.82
N GLY A 89 -36.85 8.40 3.90
CA GLY A 89 -36.63 9.82 4.22
C GLY A 89 -37.78 10.48 5.02
N SER A 90 -38.77 9.71 5.46
CA SER A 90 -39.87 10.20 6.33
C SER A 90 -39.61 9.74 7.76
N VAL A 91 -39.38 10.68 8.67
CA VAL A 91 -39.25 10.37 10.10
C VAL A 91 -40.61 10.34 10.74
N ARG A 92 -41.00 9.17 11.28
CA ARG A 92 -42.22 9.02 12.08
C ARG A 92 -41.87 8.76 13.53
N ASP A 93 -42.51 9.52 14.40
CA ASP A 93 -42.44 9.27 15.83
C ASP A 93 -43.25 8.02 16.18
N PHE A 94 -42.66 7.20 17.05
CA PHE A 94 -43.28 5.99 17.56
C PHE A 94 -43.87 6.29 18.94
N VAL A 95 -45.17 6.03 19.06
CA VAL A 95 -45.88 6.17 20.33
C VAL A 95 -46.34 4.80 20.82
N ALA A 96 -45.79 4.35 21.94
CA ALA A 96 -46.18 3.13 22.61
C ALA A 96 -47.07 3.45 23.84
N VAL A 97 -48.14 2.71 24.00
CA VAL A 97 -49.02 2.80 25.17
C VAL A 97 -48.86 1.52 26.00
N GLY A 98 -48.45 1.69 27.26
CA GLY A 98 -48.18 0.60 28.21
C GLY A 98 -46.79 0.66 28.83
N ASP A 99 -46.43 -0.37 29.61
CA ASP A 99 -45.09 -0.49 30.21
C ASP A 99 -44.12 -1.03 29.14
N VAL A 100 -43.58 -0.11 28.35
CA VAL A 100 -42.62 -0.39 27.25
C VAL A 100 -41.28 0.25 27.57
N ASP A 101 -40.25 -0.57 27.68
CA ASP A 101 -38.86 -0.11 27.84
C ASP A 101 -38.15 -0.23 26.51
N ILE A 102 -37.63 0.91 26.00
CA ILE A 102 -36.90 1.00 24.74
C ILE A 102 -35.43 1.28 25.05
N LYS A 103 -34.55 0.31 24.76
CA LYS A 103 -33.12 0.46 24.89
C LYS A 103 -32.45 0.54 23.53
N VAL A 104 -31.59 1.53 23.34
CA VAL A 104 -30.72 1.62 22.18
C VAL A 104 -29.58 0.65 22.38
N ILE A 105 -29.41 -0.28 21.44
CA ILE A 105 -28.31 -1.23 21.44
C ILE A 105 -27.29 -0.80 20.38
N GLY A 106 -26.04 -0.58 20.78
CA GLY A 106 -24.94 -0.30 19.88
C GLY A 106 -24.66 1.20 19.63
N GLY A 107 -25.53 2.11 20.10
CA GLY A 107 -25.30 3.56 19.98
C GLY A 107 -24.15 4.09 20.82
N ASP A 108 -23.86 3.43 21.94
CA ASP A 108 -22.79 3.81 22.88
C ASP A 108 -21.49 3.01 22.65
N ALA A 109 -21.45 2.10 21.68
CA ALA A 109 -20.25 1.34 21.39
C ALA A 109 -19.21 2.26 20.73
N PRO A 110 -17.98 2.36 21.25
CA PRO A 110 -16.94 3.17 20.65
C PRO A 110 -16.63 2.65 19.25
N ILE A 111 -16.52 3.57 18.29
CA ILE A 111 -16.03 3.22 16.96
C ILE A 111 -14.62 2.66 17.11
N LEU A 112 -14.37 1.49 16.52
CA LEU A 112 -13.07 0.82 16.59
C LEU A 112 -12.00 1.73 15.95
N ASP A 113 -11.03 2.15 16.75
CA ASP A 113 -9.85 2.83 16.24
C ASP A 113 -8.97 1.83 15.49
N SER A 114 -8.96 1.95 14.18
CA SER A 114 -8.16 1.12 13.28
C SER A 114 -6.87 1.80 12.81
N GLN A 115 -6.61 3.03 13.22
CA GLN A 115 -5.46 3.79 12.75
C GLN A 115 -4.14 3.10 13.06
N VAL A 116 -3.95 2.66 14.30
CA VAL A 116 -2.71 2.01 14.72
C VAL A 116 -2.46 0.68 13.99
N PRO A 117 -3.39 -0.29 13.96
CA PRO A 117 -3.16 -1.55 13.26
C PRO A 117 -2.99 -1.38 11.76
N VAL A 118 -3.75 -0.49 11.11
CA VAL A 118 -3.58 -0.19 9.67
C VAL A 118 -2.20 0.38 9.42
N ARG A 119 -1.76 1.34 10.22
CA ARG A 119 -0.43 1.94 10.09
C ARG A 119 0.67 0.90 10.24
N GLN A 120 0.60 0.01 11.23
CA GLN A 120 1.59 -1.04 11.43
C GLN A 120 1.69 -1.99 10.23
N VAL A 121 0.56 -2.38 9.63
CA VAL A 121 0.56 -3.22 8.43
C VAL A 121 1.17 -2.48 7.23
N LEU A 122 0.83 -1.21 7.04
CA LEU A 122 1.40 -0.39 5.97
C LEU A 122 2.92 -0.18 6.16
N GLU A 123 3.40 0.01 7.38
CA GLU A 123 4.83 0.07 7.70
C GLU A 123 5.57 -1.22 7.33
N GLN A 124 4.94 -2.38 7.55
CA GLN A 124 5.51 -3.66 7.13
C GLN A 124 5.54 -3.82 5.60
N ILE A 125 4.52 -3.33 4.89
CA ILE A 125 4.49 -3.31 3.42
C ILE A 125 5.61 -2.42 2.87
N VAL A 126 5.78 -1.22 3.43
CA VAL A 126 6.87 -0.30 3.10
C VAL A 126 8.23 -0.95 3.34
N ALA A 127 8.44 -1.54 4.53
CA ALA A 127 9.69 -2.22 4.87
C ALA A 127 10.00 -3.41 3.94
N LYS A 128 8.96 -4.13 3.50
CA LYS A 128 9.13 -5.29 2.59
C LYS A 128 9.40 -4.89 1.15
N THR A 129 8.78 -3.81 0.69
CA THR A 129 8.91 -3.35 -0.71
C THR A 129 10.07 -2.40 -0.93
N SER A 130 10.63 -1.82 0.15
CA SER A 130 11.59 -0.70 0.11
C SER A 130 11.05 0.54 -0.62
N ILE A 131 9.74 0.61 -0.86
CA ILE A 131 9.11 1.77 -1.49
C ILE A 131 8.84 2.82 -0.41
N PRO A 132 9.37 4.04 -0.54
CA PRO A 132 9.16 5.10 0.43
C PRO A 132 7.67 5.43 0.66
N PRO A 133 7.24 5.72 1.91
CA PRO A 133 5.85 6.00 2.24
C PRO A 133 5.24 7.13 1.39
N PHE A 134 5.99 8.19 1.11
CA PHE A 134 5.50 9.33 0.33
C PHE A 134 5.13 8.95 -1.11
N MET A 135 5.80 7.96 -1.72
CA MET A 135 5.45 7.46 -3.06
C MET A 135 4.16 6.64 -3.06
N LEU A 136 3.79 6.09 -1.92
CA LEU A 136 2.51 5.40 -1.72
C LEU A 136 1.38 6.36 -1.27
N GLY A 137 1.65 7.68 -1.25
CA GLY A 137 0.70 8.68 -0.77
C GLY A 137 0.54 8.70 0.75
N LEU A 138 1.46 8.07 1.49
CA LEU A 138 1.41 7.99 2.96
C LEU A 138 2.25 9.11 3.56
N ASN A 139 1.59 10.12 4.12
CA ASN A 139 2.25 11.26 4.77
C ASN A 139 2.53 10.94 6.25
N TRP A 140 3.64 10.27 6.54
CA TRP A 140 4.07 9.97 7.91
C TRP A 140 5.15 10.94 8.36
N ASN A 141 4.79 12.20 8.59
CA ASN A 141 5.67 13.22 9.19
C ASN A 141 7.13 13.18 8.67
N SER A 142 7.33 12.94 7.38
CA SER A 142 8.64 12.96 6.76
C SER A 142 9.07 14.40 6.49
N THR A 143 10.30 14.75 6.87
CA THR A 143 10.90 16.01 6.45
C THR A 143 11.38 15.87 5.00
N GLU A 144 11.48 16.99 4.28
CA GLU A 144 12.01 17.04 2.91
C GLU A 144 13.35 16.30 2.78
N ARG A 145 14.25 16.51 3.74
CA ARG A 145 15.54 15.81 3.78
C ARG A 145 15.41 14.29 3.93
N MET A 146 14.47 13.81 4.75
CA MET A 146 14.20 12.37 4.88
C MET A 146 13.63 11.80 3.59
N SER A 147 12.74 12.53 2.92
CA SER A 147 12.15 12.10 1.65
C SER A 147 13.22 11.99 0.57
N ALA A 148 14.16 12.94 0.49
CA ALA A 148 15.29 12.88 -0.44
C ALA A 148 16.19 11.67 -0.17
N GLN A 149 16.55 11.40 1.09
CA GLN A 149 17.34 10.21 1.45
C GLN A 149 16.62 8.91 1.11
N GLN A 150 15.31 8.84 1.32
CA GLN A 150 14.51 7.67 0.96
C GLN A 150 14.44 7.48 -0.57
N ALA A 151 14.36 8.58 -1.34
CA ALA A 151 14.42 8.54 -2.80
C ALA A 151 15.77 7.98 -3.29
N ASP A 152 16.90 8.40 -2.70
CA ASP A 152 18.23 7.89 -3.02
C ASP A 152 18.37 6.39 -2.71
N MET A 153 17.81 5.93 -1.60
CA MET A 153 17.78 4.50 -1.27
C MET A 153 17.00 3.71 -2.32
N LEU A 154 15.81 4.19 -2.71
CA LEU A 154 15.00 3.54 -3.75
C LEU A 154 15.74 3.51 -5.10
N THR A 155 16.40 4.60 -5.48
CA THR A 155 17.21 4.67 -6.71
C THR A 155 18.32 3.62 -6.69
N THR A 156 18.96 3.41 -5.53
CA THR A 156 19.97 2.38 -5.34
C THR A 156 19.41 0.97 -5.52
N GLU A 157 18.24 0.69 -4.92
CA GLU A 157 17.55 -0.60 -5.07
C GLU A 157 17.14 -0.87 -6.53
N ILE A 158 16.58 0.12 -7.21
CA ILE A 158 16.21 -0.02 -8.63
C ILE A 158 17.47 -0.27 -9.47
N THR A 159 18.57 0.41 -9.18
CA THR A 159 19.85 0.20 -9.87
C THR A 159 20.38 -1.22 -9.65
N ALA A 160 20.23 -1.79 -8.46
CA ALA A 160 20.59 -3.17 -8.18
C ALA A 160 19.75 -4.16 -9.00
N ILE A 161 18.42 -3.92 -9.11
CA ILE A 161 17.55 -4.71 -9.96
C ILE A 161 17.94 -4.60 -11.45
N ARG A 162 18.22 -3.39 -11.95
CA ARG A 162 18.71 -3.15 -13.32
C ARG A 162 19.96 -3.96 -13.62
N ARG A 163 20.94 -4.00 -12.70
CA ARG A 163 22.16 -4.81 -12.86
C ARG A 163 21.84 -6.30 -13.01
N THR A 164 20.84 -6.80 -12.32
CA THR A 164 20.41 -8.20 -12.44
C THR A 164 19.68 -8.46 -13.77
N LEU A 165 18.95 -7.46 -14.30
CA LEU A 165 18.20 -7.58 -15.57
C LEU A 165 19.08 -7.35 -16.80
N THR A 166 20.15 -6.56 -16.70
CA THR A 166 20.99 -6.17 -17.85
C THR A 166 21.50 -7.39 -18.64
N PRO A 167 22.05 -8.47 -18.03
CA PRO A 167 22.55 -9.62 -18.79
C PRO A 167 21.44 -10.32 -19.59
N VAL A 168 20.22 -10.36 -19.06
CA VAL A 168 19.07 -10.96 -19.75
C VAL A 168 18.63 -10.11 -20.93
N MET A 169 18.56 -8.79 -20.75
CA MET A 169 18.27 -7.85 -21.85
C MET A 169 19.33 -7.94 -22.94
N GLU A 170 20.62 -8.00 -22.57
CA GLU A 170 21.69 -8.20 -23.53
C GLU A 170 21.58 -9.53 -24.28
N GLN A 171 21.18 -10.61 -23.60
CA GLN A 171 20.96 -11.89 -24.24
C GLN A 171 19.80 -11.82 -25.26
N ILE A 172 18.70 -11.19 -24.90
CA ILE A 172 17.55 -10.98 -25.81
C ILE A 172 17.98 -10.16 -27.04
N CYS A 173 18.65 -9.04 -26.83
CA CYS A 173 19.13 -8.18 -27.92
C CYS A 173 20.11 -8.92 -28.82
N ARG A 174 21.04 -9.70 -28.26
CA ARG A 174 22.01 -10.50 -29.03
C ARG A 174 21.31 -11.56 -29.88
N MET A 175 20.30 -12.21 -29.36
CA MET A 175 19.52 -13.19 -30.11
C MET A 175 18.77 -12.51 -31.26
N TRP A 176 18.16 -11.35 -30.99
CA TRP A 176 17.44 -10.57 -32.00
C TRP A 176 18.36 -10.10 -33.13
N LEU A 177 19.55 -9.52 -32.79
CA LEU A 177 20.55 -9.11 -33.78
C LEU A 177 21.02 -10.28 -34.65
N ARG A 178 21.30 -11.43 -34.05
CA ARG A 178 21.67 -12.65 -34.80
C ARG A 178 20.57 -13.08 -35.78
N MET A 179 19.29 -12.96 -35.42
CA MET A 179 18.19 -13.26 -36.33
C MET A 179 18.11 -12.28 -37.50
N GLN A 180 18.58 -11.04 -37.32
CA GLN A 180 18.69 -10.04 -38.38
C GLN A 180 19.99 -10.19 -39.21
N GLY A 181 20.85 -11.12 -38.86
CA GLY A 181 22.16 -11.29 -39.51
C GLY A 181 23.23 -10.29 -39.06
N GLU A 182 22.97 -9.55 -38.00
CA GLU A 182 23.86 -8.54 -37.45
C GLU A 182 24.70 -9.09 -36.30
N THR A 183 26.00 -8.69 -36.27
CA THR A 183 26.95 -9.08 -35.22
C THR A 183 27.56 -7.87 -34.53
N ALA A 184 26.87 -6.71 -34.57
CA ALA A 184 27.33 -5.49 -33.97
C ALA A 184 27.48 -5.59 -32.46
N ALA A 185 28.51 -4.94 -31.90
CA ALA A 185 28.63 -4.77 -30.47
C ALA A 185 27.58 -3.75 -30.01
N PHE A 186 26.91 -4.04 -28.92
CA PHE A 186 25.91 -3.15 -28.32
C PHE A 186 26.05 -3.16 -26.79
N ARG A 187 25.48 -2.16 -26.15
CA ARG A 187 25.36 -2.02 -24.71
C ARG A 187 23.94 -1.63 -24.34
N VAL A 188 23.45 -2.16 -23.25
CA VAL A 188 22.17 -1.73 -22.66
C VAL A 188 22.45 -0.56 -21.74
N ASP A 189 21.96 0.62 -22.10
CA ASP A 189 22.02 1.81 -21.27
C ASP A 189 20.62 2.07 -20.70
N TRP A 190 20.56 2.21 -19.37
CA TRP A 190 19.37 2.58 -18.66
C TRP A 190 19.34 4.10 -18.48
N GLU A 191 18.18 4.69 -18.70
CA GLU A 191 17.98 6.11 -18.39
C GLU A 191 18.20 6.34 -16.88
N ASP A 192 18.75 7.48 -16.54
CA ASP A 192 18.94 7.87 -15.15
C ASP A 192 17.59 8.00 -14.45
N ILE A 193 17.53 7.50 -13.20
CA ILE A 193 16.35 7.65 -12.37
C ILE A 193 16.54 8.92 -11.56
N ASN A 194 15.82 9.97 -11.93
CA ASN A 194 15.78 11.18 -11.13
C ASN A 194 14.46 11.24 -10.36
N LEU A 195 14.54 11.05 -9.04
CA LEU A 195 13.42 11.18 -8.10
C LEU A 195 13.53 12.48 -7.29
N GLN A 196 14.57 13.28 -7.55
CA GLN A 196 14.79 14.57 -6.91
C GLN A 196 14.19 15.71 -7.74
N ASP A 197 13.93 16.83 -7.07
CA ASP A 197 13.48 18.04 -7.74
C ASP A 197 14.60 18.56 -8.67
N GLU A 198 14.27 18.92 -9.91
CA GLU A 198 15.20 19.46 -10.90
C GLU A 198 15.99 20.67 -10.36
N VAL A 199 15.39 21.45 -9.45
CA VAL A 199 16.05 22.59 -8.80
C VAL A 199 17.17 22.15 -7.86
N GLU A 200 17.00 21.06 -7.13
CA GLU A 200 18.03 20.52 -6.23
C GLU A 200 19.18 19.89 -7.02
N GLU A 201 18.88 19.24 -8.13
CA GLU A 201 19.89 18.69 -9.03
C GLU A 201 20.75 19.79 -9.65
N ALA A 202 20.12 20.85 -10.16
CA ALA A 202 20.85 22.00 -10.71
C ALA A 202 21.75 22.70 -9.65
N LYS A 203 21.29 22.77 -8.39
CA LYS A 203 22.13 23.26 -7.28
C LYS A 203 23.30 22.34 -6.98
N ALA A 204 23.06 21.02 -6.95
CA ALA A 204 24.11 20.04 -6.71
C ALA A 204 25.18 20.09 -7.81
N GLU A 205 24.79 20.25 -9.07
CA GLU A 205 25.69 20.40 -10.19
C GLU A 205 26.51 21.70 -10.10
N LEU A 206 25.86 22.81 -9.77
CA LEU A 206 26.53 24.08 -9.51
C LEU A 206 27.59 23.94 -8.41
N TYR A 207 27.29 23.28 -7.29
CA TYR A 207 28.24 23.08 -6.21
C TYR A 207 29.40 22.15 -6.62
N ARG A 208 29.17 21.14 -7.44
CA ARG A 208 30.21 20.26 -8.00
C ARG A 208 31.16 21.05 -8.88
N GLU A 209 30.66 21.90 -9.76
CA GLU A 209 31.47 22.73 -10.63
C GLU A 209 32.28 23.81 -9.85
N GLN A 210 31.67 24.39 -8.81
CA GLN A 210 32.39 25.30 -7.92
C GLN A 210 33.53 24.59 -7.16
N ALA A 211 33.27 23.40 -6.64
CA ALA A 211 34.29 22.61 -5.96
C ALA A 211 35.44 22.20 -6.92
N ARG A 212 35.11 21.87 -8.16
CA ARG A 212 36.09 21.55 -9.20
C ARG A 212 36.97 22.75 -9.53
N LYS A 213 36.35 23.93 -9.68
CA LYS A 213 37.09 25.18 -9.95
C LYS A 213 38.05 25.52 -8.82
N LEU A 214 37.60 25.42 -7.57
CA LEU A 214 38.44 25.66 -6.39
C LEU A 214 39.62 24.68 -6.29
N ARG A 215 39.41 23.40 -6.67
CA ARG A 215 40.54 22.43 -6.73
C ARG A 215 41.57 22.82 -7.76
N ILE A 216 41.16 23.20 -8.97
CA ILE A 216 42.06 23.65 -10.04
C ILE A 216 42.83 24.91 -9.61
N GLU A 217 42.16 25.87 -8.97
CA GLU A 217 42.81 27.09 -8.45
C GLU A 217 43.84 26.77 -7.36
N ASN A 218 43.54 25.85 -6.44
CA ASN A 218 44.45 25.41 -5.39
C ASN A 218 45.68 24.67 -5.97
N ASP A 219 45.46 23.74 -6.90
CA ASP A 219 46.52 22.98 -7.57
C ASP A 219 47.46 23.94 -8.36
N ALA A 220 46.89 24.97 -9.02
CA ALA A 220 47.65 25.99 -9.71
C ALA A 220 48.49 26.85 -8.73
N ALA A 221 47.95 27.15 -7.55
CA ALA A 221 48.66 27.91 -6.51
C ALA A 221 49.77 27.12 -5.83
N GLU A 222 49.65 25.80 -5.69
CA GLU A 222 50.68 24.91 -5.14
C GLU A 222 51.79 24.59 -6.16
N GLY A 223 51.46 24.52 -7.46
CA GLY A 223 52.44 24.30 -8.53
C GLY A 223 53.32 25.51 -8.85
N THR A 224 53.07 26.67 -8.24
CA THR A 224 53.81 27.91 -8.44
C THR A 224 54.84 28.18 -7.31
N LYS A 225 55.01 27.28 -6.36
CA LYS A 225 56.02 27.27 -5.32
C LYS A 225 57.11 26.27 -5.64
#